data_05494a43bab3552f316be4f2e7f8482d
#
_entry.id   05494a43bab3552f316be4f2e7f8482d
#
_cell.length_a   1.000
_cell.length_b   1.000
_cell.length_c   1.000
_cell.angle_alpha   90.00
_cell.angle_beta   90.00
_cell.angle_gamma   90.00
#
_symmetry.space_group_name_H-M   'P 1'
#
loop_
_entity.id
_entity.type
_entity.pdbx_description
1 polymer ?
#
loop_
_entity_poly.entity_id
_entity_poly.type
_entity_poly.pdbx_seq_one_letter_code
_entity_poly.pdbx_strand_id
1 'polypeptide(L)'
;MCATQERASVGNVEISIIVPTLNEAEHISRLLASLRSQSPVNSEVILVDGGSQDGTVKIAQSLGAKVFVLEGAREWEARNYGVAQSKSAVLMFTSADVVFPPNSLESVMRHFRENLSLGALTGPDFPYDGGPTLLFIYSLYNTVRFLSSKLPYPHKTFSSSTNFLVVRRGIFSETGGFKITDGNADGMMGRYLVRRYQTVFDNRAPVYISARRAKSWGIIRFSRHYLYVLENFFPWISHKRWFQSLKAKSAKSHSEIHGKHPVSS
;
A
#
# COMPACT_ATOMS: atom_id res chain seq x y z
N MET A 1 14.59 4.51 51.27
CA MET A 1 13.98 5.68 50.64
C MET A 1 14.43 5.76 49.19
N CYS A 2 13.52 5.65 48.34
CA CYS A 2 13.44 6.11 46.95
C CYS A 2 14.59 5.75 45.99
N ALA A 3 14.48 4.62 45.36
CA ALA A 3 15.06 4.32 44.04
C ALA A 3 13.94 3.76 43.17
N THR A 4 13.04 4.64 42.75
CA THR A 4 11.97 4.31 41.82
C THR A 4 12.01 5.35 40.73
N GLN A 5 11.94 4.86 39.50
CA GLN A 5 11.73 5.57 38.23
C GLN A 5 13.00 5.92 37.47
N GLU A 6 13.39 4.94 36.67
CA GLU A 6 13.75 5.16 35.28
C GLU A 6 13.63 3.83 34.52
N ARG A 7 12.43 3.28 34.45
CA ARG A 7 12.04 2.42 33.33
C ARG A 7 11.62 3.38 32.23
N ALA A 8 12.60 3.82 31.42
CA ALA A 8 12.31 4.33 30.10
C ALA A 8 11.44 3.28 29.42
N SER A 9 10.16 3.58 29.21
CA SER A 9 9.25 2.76 28.42
C SER A 9 9.88 2.66 27.04
N VAL A 10 10.42 1.52 26.70
CA VAL A 10 10.64 1.12 25.31
C VAL A 10 9.24 1.12 24.71
N GLY A 11 8.87 2.24 24.11
CA GLY A 11 7.52 2.50 23.63
C GLY A 11 7.12 1.38 22.68
N ASN A 12 6.00 0.75 23.00
CA ASN A 12 5.47 -0.34 22.18
C ASN A 12 5.21 0.17 20.76
N VAL A 13 5.75 -0.48 19.73
CA VAL A 13 5.54 -0.08 18.32
C VAL A 13 4.06 -0.14 18.01
N GLU A 14 3.46 1.01 17.65
CA GLU A 14 2.03 1.14 17.41
C GLU A 14 1.63 0.68 16.00
N ILE A 15 2.50 0.93 15.01
CA ILE A 15 2.24 0.59 13.61
C ILE A 15 3.51 0.08 12.93
N SER A 16 3.38 -1.01 12.18
CA SER A 16 4.46 -1.53 11.32
C SER A 16 4.17 -1.19 9.86
N ILE A 17 5.10 -0.48 9.23
CA ILE A 17 5.00 -0.01 7.85
C ILE A 17 5.80 -0.94 6.97
N ILE A 18 5.15 -1.60 6.02
CA ILE A 18 5.72 -2.64 5.18
C ILE A 18 5.86 -2.12 3.76
N VAL A 19 7.09 -2.13 3.26
CA VAL A 19 7.48 -1.53 1.97
C VAL A 19 8.22 -2.57 1.13
N PRO A 20 7.64 -3.11 0.07
CA PRO A 20 8.37 -3.89 -0.92
C PRO A 20 9.21 -2.96 -1.78
N THR A 21 10.45 -3.36 -2.11
CA THR A 21 11.34 -2.58 -2.98
C THR A 21 12.05 -3.44 -4.00
N LEU A 22 12.29 -2.85 -5.17
CA LEU A 22 13.20 -3.37 -6.19
C LEU A 22 13.65 -2.21 -7.07
N ASN A 23 14.92 -1.80 -6.96
CA ASN A 23 15.51 -0.66 -7.68
C ASN A 23 14.75 0.65 -7.48
N GLU A 24 14.65 1.09 -6.22
CA GLU A 24 13.89 2.27 -5.78
C GLU A 24 14.79 3.36 -5.15
N ALA A 25 16.11 3.38 -5.45
CA ALA A 25 17.06 4.33 -4.89
C ALA A 25 16.64 5.80 -5.07
N GLU A 26 15.98 6.12 -6.19
CA GLU A 26 15.50 7.47 -6.49
C GLU A 26 14.35 7.92 -5.56
N HIS A 27 13.53 6.98 -5.08
CA HIS A 27 12.28 7.30 -4.38
C HIS A 27 12.33 7.05 -2.88
N ILE A 28 13.08 6.01 -2.45
CA ILE A 28 13.04 5.50 -1.08
C ILE A 28 13.40 6.57 -0.03
N SER A 29 14.30 7.49 -0.34
CA SER A 29 14.70 8.58 0.56
C SER A 29 13.53 9.49 0.90
N ARG A 30 12.66 9.81 -0.06
CA ARG A 30 11.49 10.68 0.15
C ARG A 30 10.45 10.02 1.02
N LEU A 31 10.17 8.74 0.79
CA LEU A 31 9.27 7.96 1.64
C LEU A 31 9.78 7.98 3.09
N LEU A 32 11.03 7.56 3.31
CA LEU A 32 11.59 7.45 4.66
C LEU A 32 11.68 8.81 5.37
N ALA A 33 12.02 9.88 4.67
CA ALA A 33 11.98 11.23 5.21
C ALA A 33 10.57 11.64 5.64
N SER A 34 9.55 11.35 4.81
CA SER A 34 8.16 11.66 5.12
C SER A 34 7.62 10.85 6.31
N LEU A 35 8.07 9.61 6.47
CA LEU A 35 7.71 8.76 7.61
C LEU A 35 8.42 9.18 8.91
N ARG A 36 9.67 9.63 8.84
CA ARG A 36 10.40 10.17 10.00
C ARG A 36 9.76 11.41 10.60
N SER A 37 9.12 12.22 9.80
CA SER A 37 8.42 13.44 10.25
C SER A 37 7.07 13.16 10.93
N GLN A 38 6.66 11.89 11.05
CA GLN A 38 5.35 11.48 11.60
C GLN A 38 5.40 11.32 13.14
N SER A 39 5.69 12.38 13.87
CA SER A 39 5.60 12.39 15.34
C SER A 39 4.15 12.70 15.77
N PRO A 40 3.60 12.13 16.86
CA PRO A 40 4.28 11.34 17.90
C PRO A 40 4.15 9.80 17.76
N VAL A 41 3.70 9.28 16.63
CA VAL A 41 3.42 7.84 16.49
C VAL A 41 4.70 7.01 16.48
N ASN A 42 4.80 6.04 17.38
CA ASN A 42 5.92 5.10 17.40
C ASN A 42 5.74 4.04 16.29
N SER A 43 6.50 4.18 15.21
CA SER A 43 6.42 3.32 14.04
C SER A 43 7.73 2.57 13.77
N GLU A 44 7.62 1.37 13.20
CA GLU A 44 8.75 0.68 12.57
C GLU A 44 8.54 0.62 11.05
N VAL A 45 9.61 0.82 10.28
CA VAL A 45 9.60 0.65 8.83
C VAL A 45 10.37 -0.61 8.48
N ILE A 46 9.66 -1.54 7.83
CA ILE A 46 10.19 -2.83 7.37
C ILE A 46 10.20 -2.81 5.85
N LEU A 47 11.39 -2.78 5.31
CA LEU A 47 11.63 -2.81 3.88
C LEU A 47 12.04 -4.23 3.49
N VAL A 48 11.34 -4.78 2.50
CA VAL A 48 11.67 -6.09 1.94
C VAL A 48 12.07 -5.90 0.49
N ASP A 49 13.36 -6.13 0.24
CA ASP A 49 14.01 -5.86 -1.03
C ASP A 49 14.15 -7.12 -1.87
N GLY A 50 13.72 -7.06 -3.12
CA GLY A 50 13.72 -8.17 -4.07
C GLY A 50 15.06 -8.44 -4.75
N GLY A 51 16.17 -7.83 -4.29
CA GLY A 51 17.50 -7.96 -4.88
C GLY A 51 17.92 -6.72 -5.70
N SER A 52 17.72 -5.52 -5.14
CA SER A 52 18.09 -4.26 -5.79
C SER A 52 19.58 -4.15 -6.09
N GLN A 53 19.91 -3.59 -7.25
CA GLN A 53 21.27 -3.37 -7.71
C GLN A 53 21.69 -1.88 -7.74
N ASP A 54 20.78 -0.97 -7.34
CA ASP A 54 20.92 0.49 -7.51
C ASP A 54 21.24 1.27 -6.22
N GLY A 55 21.58 0.58 -5.14
CA GLY A 55 21.85 1.24 -3.85
C GLY A 55 20.64 1.43 -2.94
N THR A 56 19.44 1.00 -3.33
CA THR A 56 18.20 1.08 -2.52
C THR A 56 18.42 0.61 -1.08
N VAL A 57 19.02 -0.57 -0.91
CA VAL A 57 19.28 -1.18 0.41
C VAL A 57 20.16 -0.29 1.29
N LYS A 58 21.27 0.21 0.74
CA LYS A 58 22.20 1.11 1.48
C LYS A 58 21.51 2.37 1.97
N ILE A 59 20.74 3.00 1.09
CA ILE A 59 19.99 4.23 1.41
C ILE A 59 18.98 3.95 2.51
N ALA A 60 18.19 2.88 2.39
CA ALA A 60 17.17 2.54 3.37
C ALA A 60 17.77 2.26 4.76
N GLN A 61 18.86 1.51 4.83
CA GLN A 61 19.58 1.23 6.09
C GLN A 61 20.14 2.51 6.73
N SER A 62 20.75 3.39 5.94
CA SER A 62 21.30 4.66 6.45
C SER A 62 20.21 5.58 7.01
N LEU A 63 18.98 5.43 6.56
CA LEU A 63 17.80 6.16 7.03
C LEU A 63 17.02 5.41 8.12
N GLY A 64 17.56 4.33 8.68
CA GLY A 64 17.02 3.65 9.86
C GLY A 64 15.87 2.67 9.59
N ALA A 65 15.63 2.28 8.34
CA ALA A 65 14.68 1.22 8.03
C ALA A 65 15.26 -0.16 8.38
N LYS A 66 14.42 -1.08 8.84
CA LYS A 66 14.78 -2.51 8.96
C LYS A 66 14.69 -3.14 7.57
N VAL A 67 15.82 -3.52 7.00
CA VAL A 67 15.89 -4.04 5.65
C VAL A 67 16.13 -5.55 5.67
N PHE A 68 15.29 -6.26 4.92
CA PHE A 68 15.43 -7.69 4.63
C PHE A 68 15.57 -7.85 3.12
N VAL A 69 16.59 -8.58 2.67
CA VAL A 69 16.77 -8.91 1.26
C VAL A 69 16.20 -10.30 1.03
N LEU A 70 15.24 -10.39 0.11
CA LEU A 70 14.60 -11.64 -0.31
C LEU A 70 14.71 -11.73 -1.84
N GLU A 71 15.83 -12.25 -2.30
CA GLU A 71 16.19 -12.32 -3.72
C GLU A 71 15.07 -12.90 -4.58
N GLY A 72 14.69 -12.20 -5.63
CA GLY A 72 13.64 -12.62 -6.55
C GLY A 72 12.21 -12.49 -6.02
N ALA A 73 12.02 -11.97 -4.80
CA ALA A 73 10.68 -11.79 -4.24
C ALA A 73 9.87 -10.78 -5.05
N ARG A 74 8.65 -11.17 -5.39
CA ARG A 74 7.66 -10.28 -5.97
C ARG A 74 6.94 -9.49 -4.89
N GLU A 75 6.22 -8.46 -5.29
CA GLU A 75 5.54 -7.51 -4.40
C GLU A 75 4.74 -8.18 -3.28
N TRP A 76 3.91 -9.17 -3.60
CA TRP A 76 3.05 -9.82 -2.60
C TRP A 76 3.81 -10.73 -1.64
N GLU A 77 4.85 -11.42 -2.14
CA GLU A 77 5.76 -12.22 -1.32
C GLU A 77 6.50 -11.34 -0.34
N ALA A 78 7.06 -10.22 -0.82
CA ALA A 78 7.76 -9.25 0.01
C ALA A 78 6.84 -8.67 1.10
N ARG A 79 5.58 -8.33 0.76
CA ARG A 79 4.61 -7.83 1.74
C ARG A 79 4.27 -8.87 2.81
N ASN A 80 3.99 -10.10 2.41
CA ASN A 80 3.69 -11.19 3.36
C ASN A 80 4.89 -11.48 4.27
N TYR A 81 6.11 -11.50 3.71
CA TYR A 81 7.34 -11.67 4.48
C TYR A 81 7.53 -10.52 5.49
N GLY A 82 7.33 -9.27 5.06
CA GLY A 82 7.42 -8.11 5.93
C GLY A 82 6.46 -8.16 7.11
N VAL A 83 5.23 -8.67 6.91
CA VAL A 83 4.29 -8.91 8.02
C VAL A 83 4.85 -9.90 9.03
N ALA A 84 5.48 -10.99 8.58
CA ALA A 84 6.09 -11.98 9.47
C ALA A 84 7.24 -11.40 10.31
N GLN A 85 7.94 -10.37 9.79
CA GLN A 85 9.03 -9.68 10.50
C GLN A 85 8.57 -8.52 11.38
N SER A 86 7.29 -8.14 11.32
CA SER A 86 6.74 -6.98 12.02
C SER A 86 6.16 -7.33 13.38
N LYS A 87 6.00 -6.32 14.28
CA LYS A 87 5.63 -6.55 15.68
C LYS A 87 4.29 -5.95 16.10
N SER A 88 3.83 -4.87 15.42
CA SER A 88 2.66 -4.13 15.88
C SER A 88 1.34 -4.82 15.57
N ALA A 89 0.29 -4.44 16.29
CA ALA A 89 -1.08 -4.89 16.05
C ALA A 89 -1.73 -4.24 14.83
N VAL A 90 -1.16 -3.12 14.34
CA VAL A 90 -1.64 -2.40 13.16
C VAL A 90 -0.55 -2.46 12.09
N LEU A 91 -0.94 -2.85 10.88
CA LEU A 91 -0.08 -2.97 9.72
C LEU A 91 -0.44 -1.89 8.70
N MET A 92 0.56 -1.22 8.15
CA MET A 92 0.40 -0.33 7.01
C MET A 92 1.21 -0.84 5.83
N PHE A 93 0.56 -1.00 4.69
CA PHE A 93 1.21 -1.32 3.42
C PHE A 93 1.34 -0.04 2.59
N THR A 94 2.53 0.19 2.07
CA THR A 94 2.83 1.31 1.16
C THR A 94 3.83 0.88 0.09
N SER A 95 4.16 1.81 -0.82
CA SER A 95 5.16 1.61 -1.87
C SER A 95 6.31 2.61 -1.72
N ALA A 96 7.48 2.31 -2.29
CA ALA A 96 8.69 3.12 -2.13
C ALA A 96 8.57 4.55 -2.69
N ASP A 97 7.65 4.76 -3.63
CA ASP A 97 7.41 6.04 -4.31
C ASP A 97 6.27 6.87 -3.70
N VAL A 98 5.86 6.54 -2.46
CA VAL A 98 4.83 7.27 -1.72
C VAL A 98 5.45 8.31 -0.79
N VAL A 99 4.76 9.44 -0.63
CA VAL A 99 5.09 10.50 0.33
C VAL A 99 3.86 10.75 1.20
N PHE A 100 4.07 10.73 2.51
CA PHE A 100 3.02 11.00 3.49
C PHE A 100 3.03 12.46 3.93
N PRO A 101 1.89 13.17 3.91
CA PRO A 101 1.77 14.48 4.54
C PRO A 101 2.10 14.44 6.04
N PRO A 102 2.46 15.57 6.66
CA PRO A 102 2.62 15.65 8.11
C PRO A 102 1.38 15.15 8.85
N ASN A 103 1.56 14.49 10.00
CA ASN A 103 0.51 13.96 10.87
C ASN A 103 -0.37 12.86 10.25
N SER A 104 0.00 12.29 9.09
CA SER A 104 -0.77 11.21 8.46
C SER A 104 -0.88 9.99 9.37
N LEU A 105 0.22 9.54 10.00
CA LEU A 105 0.18 8.39 10.90
C LEU A 105 -0.65 8.63 12.14
N GLU A 106 -0.59 9.84 12.72
CA GLU A 106 -1.43 10.17 13.88
C GLU A 106 -2.92 10.19 13.51
N SER A 107 -3.27 10.75 12.36
CA SER A 107 -4.66 10.70 11.87
C SER A 107 -5.15 9.25 11.71
N VAL A 108 -4.32 8.39 11.12
CA VAL A 108 -4.62 6.96 10.95
C VAL A 108 -4.77 6.26 12.30
N MET A 109 -3.79 6.42 13.19
CA MET A 109 -3.80 5.73 14.48
C MET A 109 -4.93 6.16 15.39
N ARG A 110 -5.36 7.42 15.30
CA ARG A 110 -6.56 7.90 15.99
C ARG A 110 -7.79 7.09 15.60
N HIS A 111 -8.04 6.81 14.32
CA HIS A 111 -9.14 5.95 13.89
C HIS A 111 -9.11 4.56 14.55
N PHE A 112 -7.93 3.95 14.63
CA PHE A 112 -7.77 2.62 15.22
C PHE A 112 -7.84 2.61 16.74
N ARG A 113 -7.47 3.71 17.42
CA ARG A 113 -7.59 3.85 18.87
C ARG A 113 -9.05 4.13 19.28
N GLU A 114 -9.75 5.01 18.56
CA GLU A 114 -11.13 5.41 18.85
C GLU A 114 -12.15 4.34 18.45
N ASN A 115 -11.84 3.47 17.49
CA ASN A 115 -12.75 2.48 16.97
C ASN A 115 -12.12 1.08 16.94
N LEU A 116 -12.39 0.30 17.98
CA LEU A 116 -11.88 -1.07 18.10
C LEU A 116 -12.43 -2.04 17.06
N SER A 117 -13.61 -1.76 16.49
CA SER A 117 -14.23 -2.57 15.43
C SER A 117 -13.72 -2.24 14.02
N LEU A 118 -12.95 -1.16 13.88
CA LEU A 118 -12.35 -0.80 12.60
C LEU A 118 -11.34 -1.86 12.17
N GLY A 119 -11.62 -2.53 11.05
CA GLY A 119 -10.76 -3.58 10.48
C GLY A 119 -9.68 -3.02 9.56
N ALA A 120 -10.06 -2.07 8.70
CA ALA A 120 -9.13 -1.50 7.72
C ALA A 120 -9.47 -0.06 7.35
N LEU A 121 -8.42 0.68 6.93
CA LEU A 121 -8.51 2.06 6.48
C LEU A 121 -7.66 2.24 5.22
N THR A 122 -8.13 3.07 4.31
CA THR A 122 -7.39 3.60 3.16
C THR A 122 -7.80 5.05 2.92
N GLY A 123 -7.12 5.73 2.03
CA GLY A 123 -7.42 7.10 1.63
C GLY A 123 -7.15 7.35 0.15
N PRO A 124 -7.32 8.59 -0.31
CA PRO A 124 -7.01 8.98 -1.69
C PRO A 124 -5.51 9.04 -1.92
N ASP A 125 -5.11 8.71 -3.14
CA ASP A 125 -3.76 8.85 -3.63
C ASP A 125 -3.71 9.86 -4.78
N PHE A 126 -2.73 10.77 -4.77
CA PHE A 126 -2.55 11.81 -5.79
C PHE A 126 -1.11 11.83 -6.30
N PRO A 127 -0.89 12.11 -7.59
CA PRO A 127 0.47 12.23 -8.12
C PRO A 127 1.13 13.54 -7.64
N TYR A 128 2.33 13.47 -7.02
CA TYR A 128 3.06 14.68 -6.61
C TYR A 128 3.83 15.34 -7.78
N ASP A 129 4.07 14.62 -8.85
CA ASP A 129 4.81 15.06 -10.03
C ASP A 129 4.00 14.91 -11.33
N GLY A 130 2.66 14.86 -11.21
CA GLY A 130 1.71 14.77 -12.32
C GLY A 130 1.23 16.13 -12.81
N GLY A 131 0.91 16.23 -14.12
CA GLY A 131 0.26 17.42 -14.68
C GLY A 131 -1.25 17.48 -14.38
N PRO A 132 -1.94 18.59 -14.75
CA PRO A 132 -3.36 18.81 -14.45
C PRO A 132 -4.28 17.68 -14.91
N THR A 133 -4.03 17.11 -16.09
CA THR A 133 -4.83 16.00 -16.63
C THR A 133 -4.76 14.78 -15.73
N LEU A 134 -3.58 14.47 -15.22
CA LEU A 134 -3.40 13.31 -14.35
C LEU A 134 -4.04 13.55 -12.98
N LEU A 135 -3.89 14.75 -12.43
CA LEU A 135 -4.59 15.16 -11.20
C LEU A 135 -6.11 15.02 -11.35
N PHE A 136 -6.68 15.44 -12.49
CA PHE A 136 -8.10 15.26 -12.77
C PHE A 136 -8.51 13.78 -12.78
N ILE A 137 -7.74 12.91 -13.46
CA ILE A 137 -8.01 11.46 -13.51
C ILE A 137 -8.00 10.85 -12.10
N TYR A 138 -6.98 11.18 -11.29
CA TYR A 138 -6.89 10.70 -9.91
C TYR A 138 -8.02 11.25 -9.03
N SER A 139 -8.39 12.52 -9.20
CA SER A 139 -9.51 13.13 -8.47
C SER A 139 -10.83 12.41 -8.77
N LEU A 140 -11.11 12.14 -10.05
CA LEU A 140 -12.29 11.37 -10.45
C LEU A 140 -12.27 9.95 -9.87
N TYR A 141 -11.15 9.26 -9.98
CA TYR A 141 -10.97 7.92 -9.44
C TYR A 141 -11.18 7.89 -7.92
N ASN A 142 -10.55 8.80 -7.18
CA ASN A 142 -10.71 8.89 -5.72
C ASN A 142 -12.14 9.26 -5.32
N THR A 143 -12.81 10.11 -6.09
CA THR A 143 -14.23 10.44 -5.87
C THR A 143 -15.11 9.19 -5.99
N VAL A 144 -14.90 8.38 -7.02
CA VAL A 144 -15.63 7.11 -7.19
C VAL A 144 -15.35 6.16 -6.03
N ARG A 145 -14.09 6.00 -5.59
CA ARG A 145 -13.72 5.19 -4.43
C ARG A 145 -14.42 5.67 -3.15
N PHE A 146 -14.40 6.98 -2.91
CA PHE A 146 -15.04 7.57 -1.75
C PHE A 146 -16.56 7.35 -1.75
N LEU A 147 -17.24 7.70 -2.85
CA LEU A 147 -18.70 7.55 -2.96
C LEU A 147 -19.11 6.08 -2.81
N SER A 148 -18.44 5.17 -3.48
CA SER A 148 -18.74 3.73 -3.38
C SER A 148 -18.48 3.15 -1.98
N SER A 149 -17.55 3.73 -1.21
CA SER A 149 -17.31 3.35 0.18
C SER A 149 -18.44 3.74 1.13
N LYS A 150 -19.31 4.68 0.73
CA LYS A 150 -20.47 5.17 1.50
C LYS A 150 -21.76 4.43 1.18
N LEU A 151 -21.78 3.62 0.12
CA LEU A 151 -22.97 2.86 -0.24
C LEU A 151 -23.29 1.80 0.83
N PRO A 152 -24.57 1.40 0.98
CA PRO A 152 -24.92 0.27 1.83
C PRO A 152 -24.45 -1.04 1.20
N TYR A 153 -24.25 -2.07 2.03
CA TYR A 153 -24.03 -3.43 1.54
C TYR A 153 -25.26 -3.92 0.74
N PRO A 154 -25.14 -4.63 -0.37
CA PRO A 154 -23.93 -5.23 -0.95
C PRO A 154 -23.17 -4.31 -1.93
N HIS A 155 -23.58 -3.05 -2.13
CA HIS A 155 -22.97 -2.14 -3.11
C HIS A 155 -21.75 -1.39 -2.58
N LYS A 156 -21.52 -1.46 -1.26
CA LYS A 156 -20.33 -0.89 -0.63
C LYS A 156 -19.06 -1.54 -1.18
N THR A 157 -18.10 -0.73 -1.60
CA THR A 157 -16.78 -1.20 -1.99
C THR A 157 -15.70 -0.61 -1.08
N PHE A 158 -14.64 -1.37 -0.88
CA PHE A 158 -13.41 -0.90 -0.26
C PHE A 158 -12.29 -1.18 -1.24
N SER A 159 -12.04 -0.21 -2.11
CA SER A 159 -10.94 -0.28 -3.08
C SER A 159 -9.64 0.00 -2.34
N SER A 160 -9.06 -1.05 -1.77
CA SER A 160 -7.74 -0.98 -1.15
C SER A 160 -6.69 -0.75 -2.24
N SER A 161 -5.78 0.17 -1.98
CA SER A 161 -4.56 0.34 -2.74
C SER A 161 -3.39 0.07 -1.81
N THR A 162 -2.47 -0.77 -2.21
CA THR A 162 -1.27 -1.02 -1.40
C THR A 162 -0.28 0.15 -1.40
N ASN A 163 -0.60 1.26 -2.05
CA ASN A 163 0.06 2.53 -1.81
C ASN A 163 -0.31 3.10 -0.43
N PHE A 164 -1.54 2.81 0.05
CA PHE A 164 -2.00 3.20 1.37
C PHE A 164 -3.12 2.27 1.85
N LEU A 165 -2.76 1.18 2.48
CA LEU A 165 -3.69 0.25 3.14
C LEU A 165 -3.24 0.04 4.58
N VAL A 166 -4.13 0.33 5.53
CA VAL A 166 -3.92 0.04 6.94
C VAL A 166 -4.93 -0.99 7.40
N VAL A 167 -4.46 -2.01 8.12
CA VAL A 167 -5.30 -3.14 8.55
C VAL A 167 -4.82 -3.68 9.91
N ARG A 168 -5.74 -4.19 10.74
CA ARG A 168 -5.35 -4.92 11.95
C ARG A 168 -4.67 -6.23 11.61
N ARG A 169 -3.56 -6.54 12.28
CA ARG A 169 -2.79 -7.78 12.07
C ARG A 169 -3.65 -9.04 12.16
N GLY A 170 -4.49 -9.17 13.19
CA GLY A 170 -5.38 -10.33 13.35
C GLY A 170 -6.25 -10.55 12.12
N ILE A 171 -6.87 -9.48 11.62
CA ILE A 171 -7.72 -9.52 10.42
C ILE A 171 -6.89 -9.86 9.17
N PHE A 172 -5.68 -9.29 9.01
CA PHE A 172 -4.80 -9.65 7.90
C PHE A 172 -4.43 -11.14 7.96
N SER A 173 -4.14 -11.67 9.14
CA SER A 173 -3.81 -13.10 9.32
C SER A 173 -4.99 -14.00 8.95
N GLU A 174 -6.22 -13.63 9.30
CA GLU A 174 -7.44 -14.35 8.93
C GLU A 174 -7.66 -14.42 7.42
N THR A 175 -7.18 -13.43 6.66
CA THR A 175 -7.25 -13.46 5.19
C THR A 175 -6.29 -14.47 4.57
N GLY A 176 -5.31 -14.96 5.33
CA GLY A 176 -4.18 -15.75 4.83
C GLY A 176 -3.17 -14.92 4.03
N GLY A 177 -3.15 -13.59 4.22
CA GLY A 177 -2.24 -12.67 3.54
C GLY A 177 -2.62 -12.36 2.09
N PHE A 178 -1.72 -11.68 1.38
CA PHE A 178 -1.91 -11.42 -0.05
C PHE A 178 -1.72 -12.68 -0.88
N LYS A 179 -2.60 -12.89 -1.87
CA LYS A 179 -2.51 -14.01 -2.81
C LYS A 179 -1.40 -13.75 -3.82
N ILE A 180 -0.32 -14.49 -3.74
CA ILE A 180 0.91 -14.30 -4.52
C ILE A 180 0.67 -14.44 -6.03
N THR A 181 -0.26 -15.28 -6.43
CA THR A 181 -0.54 -15.61 -7.84
C THR A 181 -1.50 -14.65 -8.53
N ASP A 182 -2.10 -13.70 -7.81
CA ASP A 182 -3.09 -12.77 -8.37
C ASP A 182 -2.54 -11.35 -8.45
N GLY A 183 -2.47 -10.78 -9.65
CA GLY A 183 -2.08 -9.40 -9.87
C GLY A 183 -3.03 -8.34 -9.28
N ASN A 184 -4.22 -8.75 -8.82
CA ASN A 184 -5.22 -7.92 -8.14
C ASN A 184 -5.41 -8.36 -6.67
N ALA A 185 -4.32 -8.79 -6.02
CA ALA A 185 -4.39 -9.30 -4.66
C ALA A 185 -4.87 -8.24 -3.64
N ASP A 186 -4.56 -6.97 -3.86
CA ASP A 186 -5.09 -5.85 -3.07
C ASP A 186 -6.60 -5.66 -3.26
N GLY A 187 -7.12 -5.75 -4.47
CA GLY A 187 -8.55 -5.73 -4.74
C GLY A 187 -9.30 -6.91 -4.11
N MET A 188 -8.69 -8.11 -4.13
CA MET A 188 -9.24 -9.28 -3.42
C MET A 188 -9.28 -9.06 -1.92
N MET A 189 -8.21 -8.52 -1.35
CA MET A 189 -8.14 -8.12 0.05
C MET A 189 -9.25 -7.13 0.40
N GLY A 190 -9.44 -6.08 -0.40
CA GLY A 190 -10.50 -5.09 -0.21
C GLY A 190 -11.90 -5.70 -0.21
N ARG A 191 -12.19 -6.62 -1.15
CA ARG A 191 -13.47 -7.34 -1.20
C ARG A 191 -13.69 -8.24 0.01
N TYR A 192 -12.65 -8.88 0.53
CA TYR A 192 -12.74 -9.67 1.74
C TYR A 192 -13.06 -8.79 2.95
N LEU A 193 -12.32 -7.69 3.10
CA LEU A 193 -12.42 -6.77 4.23
C LEU A 193 -13.81 -6.12 4.32
N VAL A 194 -14.32 -5.57 3.22
CA VAL A 194 -15.61 -4.86 3.23
C VAL A 194 -16.81 -5.74 3.56
N ARG A 195 -16.70 -7.04 3.33
CA ARG A 195 -17.78 -8.01 3.60
C ARG A 195 -17.86 -8.43 5.06
N ARG A 196 -16.77 -8.32 5.81
CA ARG A 196 -16.64 -8.92 7.16
C ARG A 196 -16.34 -7.91 8.25
N TYR A 197 -15.74 -6.77 7.87
CA TYR A 197 -15.24 -5.81 8.85
C TYR A 197 -15.67 -4.40 8.53
N GLN A 198 -15.67 -3.55 9.54
CA GLN A 198 -15.82 -2.13 9.32
C GLN A 198 -14.58 -1.60 8.58
N THR A 199 -14.82 -0.90 7.46
CA THR A 199 -13.77 -0.31 6.64
C THR A 199 -14.04 1.18 6.43
N VAL A 200 -12.99 1.98 6.44
CA VAL A 200 -13.05 3.43 6.26
C VAL A 200 -12.19 3.85 5.06
N PHE A 201 -12.79 4.61 4.15
CA PHE A 201 -12.07 5.45 3.20
C PHE A 201 -12.04 6.86 3.79
N ASP A 202 -10.89 7.29 4.32
CA ASP A 202 -10.74 8.63 4.89
C ASP A 202 -10.26 9.61 3.82
N ASN A 203 -11.17 10.44 3.34
CA ASN A 203 -10.86 11.45 2.32
C ASN A 203 -9.93 12.57 2.82
N ARG A 204 -9.69 12.65 4.13
CA ARG A 204 -8.81 13.64 4.77
C ARG A 204 -7.40 13.11 5.00
N ALA A 205 -7.15 11.84 4.65
CA ALA A 205 -5.84 11.20 4.75
C ALA A 205 -5.25 10.90 3.36
N PRO A 206 -4.92 11.93 2.54
CA PRO A 206 -4.31 11.71 1.24
C PRO A 206 -2.87 11.21 1.39
N VAL A 207 -2.41 10.46 0.39
CA VAL A 207 -1.00 10.17 0.18
C VAL A 207 -0.59 10.65 -1.22
N TYR A 208 0.69 10.95 -1.40
CA TYR A 208 1.20 11.40 -2.69
C TYR A 208 2.12 10.34 -3.29
N ILE A 209 1.93 10.04 -4.57
CA ILE A 209 2.67 8.99 -5.28
C ILE A 209 3.40 9.55 -6.50
N SER A 210 4.43 8.86 -6.99
CA SER A 210 5.06 9.24 -8.26
C SER A 210 4.17 8.96 -9.46
N ALA A 211 4.12 9.90 -10.40
CA ALA A 211 3.46 9.71 -11.69
C ALA A 211 4.30 8.91 -12.69
N ARG A 212 5.45 8.34 -12.29
CA ARG A 212 6.40 7.64 -13.18
C ARG A 212 5.72 6.60 -14.07
N ARG A 213 4.76 5.84 -13.54
CA ARG A 213 4.02 4.83 -14.30
C ARG A 213 3.18 5.46 -15.42
N ALA A 214 2.48 6.55 -15.13
CA ALA A 214 1.72 7.27 -16.12
C ALA A 214 2.61 7.94 -17.18
N LYS A 215 3.77 8.48 -16.76
CA LYS A 215 4.74 9.10 -17.65
C LYS A 215 5.38 8.07 -18.58
N SER A 216 5.76 6.89 -18.09
CA SER A 216 6.40 5.86 -18.90
C SER A 216 5.42 5.16 -19.85
N TRP A 217 4.18 4.93 -19.44
CA TRP A 217 3.18 4.22 -20.26
C TRP A 217 2.39 5.13 -21.20
N GLY A 218 2.36 6.41 -20.90
CA GLY A 218 1.42 7.36 -21.51
C GLY A 218 -0.02 7.20 -20.97
N ILE A 219 -0.79 8.26 -21.10
CA ILE A 219 -2.13 8.37 -20.48
C ILE A 219 -3.10 7.26 -20.91
N ILE A 220 -3.09 6.89 -22.20
CA ILE A 220 -4.04 5.89 -22.72
C ILE A 220 -3.76 4.50 -22.12
N ARG A 221 -2.49 4.07 -22.10
CA ARG A 221 -2.10 2.78 -21.53
C ARG A 221 -2.32 2.75 -20.02
N PHE A 222 -2.02 3.85 -19.35
CA PHE A 222 -2.26 4.06 -17.93
C PHE A 222 -3.76 3.96 -17.59
N SER A 223 -4.63 4.72 -18.26
CA SER A 223 -6.08 4.66 -18.05
C SER A 223 -6.65 3.26 -18.32
N ARG A 224 -6.16 2.59 -19.37
CA ARG A 224 -6.55 1.21 -19.66
C ARG A 224 -6.13 0.22 -18.59
N HIS A 225 -4.97 0.42 -17.96
CA HIS A 225 -4.53 -0.39 -16.83
C HIS A 225 -5.51 -0.28 -15.66
N TYR A 226 -6.02 0.92 -15.38
CA TYR A 226 -7.00 1.14 -14.31
C TYR A 226 -8.41 0.63 -14.64
N LEU A 227 -8.71 0.30 -15.88
CA LEU A 227 -10.01 -0.32 -16.21
C LEU A 227 -10.21 -1.69 -15.54
N TYR A 228 -9.13 -2.42 -15.22
CA TYR A 228 -9.28 -3.68 -14.48
C TYR A 228 -9.77 -3.45 -13.04
N VAL A 229 -9.58 -2.27 -12.50
CA VAL A 229 -10.10 -1.90 -11.17
C VAL A 229 -11.64 -1.91 -11.16
N LEU A 230 -12.29 -1.79 -12.32
CA LEU A 230 -13.75 -1.95 -12.47
C LEU A 230 -14.23 -3.32 -11.97
N GLU A 231 -13.37 -4.36 -11.98
CA GLU A 231 -13.68 -5.66 -11.39
C GLU A 231 -14.04 -5.56 -9.90
N ASN A 232 -13.47 -4.59 -9.19
CA ASN A 232 -13.75 -4.37 -7.77
C ASN A 232 -15.16 -3.81 -7.54
N PHE A 233 -15.71 -3.09 -8.53
CA PHE A 233 -17.05 -2.51 -8.48
C PHE A 233 -18.09 -3.45 -9.15
N PHE A 234 -17.68 -4.17 -10.18
CA PHE A 234 -18.54 -5.03 -11.02
C PHE A 234 -17.92 -6.42 -11.19
N PRO A 235 -17.96 -7.30 -10.16
CA PRO A 235 -17.30 -8.61 -10.21
C PRO A 235 -17.69 -9.49 -11.40
N TRP A 236 -18.92 -9.32 -11.93
CA TRP A 236 -19.41 -10.06 -13.10
C TRP A 236 -18.65 -9.74 -14.40
N ILE A 237 -17.93 -8.60 -14.46
CA ILE A 237 -17.09 -8.22 -15.60
C ILE A 237 -15.92 -9.20 -15.77
N SER A 238 -15.42 -9.78 -14.68
CA SER A 238 -14.27 -10.69 -14.69
C SER A 238 -14.45 -11.88 -15.64
N HIS A 239 -15.70 -12.32 -15.88
CA HIS A 239 -16.02 -13.44 -16.78
C HIS A 239 -16.11 -13.03 -18.26
N LYS A 240 -16.03 -11.74 -18.59
CA LYS A 240 -16.12 -11.29 -19.98
C LYS A 240 -14.78 -11.42 -20.70
N ARG A 241 -14.78 -12.05 -21.91
CA ARG A 241 -13.55 -12.29 -22.71
C ARG A 241 -12.74 -10.99 -22.98
N TRP A 242 -13.42 -9.88 -23.27
CA TRP A 242 -12.76 -8.61 -23.51
C TRP A 242 -12.02 -8.10 -22.26
N PHE A 243 -12.59 -8.31 -21.08
CA PHE A 243 -11.99 -7.91 -19.83
C PHE A 243 -10.76 -8.78 -19.48
N GLN A 244 -10.84 -10.09 -19.70
CA GLN A 244 -9.71 -11.02 -19.57
C GLN A 244 -8.55 -10.63 -20.49
N SER A 245 -8.81 -10.22 -21.72
CA SER A 245 -7.81 -9.72 -22.64
C SER A 245 -7.15 -8.43 -22.15
N LEU A 246 -7.93 -7.50 -21.55
CA LEU A 246 -7.40 -6.27 -20.94
C LEU A 246 -6.51 -6.59 -19.73
N LYS A 247 -6.95 -7.50 -18.86
CA LYS A 247 -6.23 -7.95 -17.67
C LYS A 247 -4.88 -8.58 -18.04
N ALA A 248 -4.85 -9.45 -19.03
CA ALA A 248 -3.62 -10.08 -19.53
C ALA A 248 -2.62 -9.06 -20.09
N LYS A 249 -3.09 -8.09 -20.89
CA LYS A 249 -2.24 -7.01 -21.42
C LYS A 249 -1.71 -6.09 -20.33
N SER A 250 -2.48 -5.86 -19.27
CA SER A 250 -2.07 -5.06 -18.12
C SER A 250 -1.02 -5.77 -17.27
N ALA A 251 -1.18 -7.07 -17.00
CA ALA A 251 -0.22 -7.87 -16.25
C ALA A 251 1.15 -7.92 -16.94
N LYS A 252 1.18 -8.09 -18.28
CA LYS A 252 2.41 -8.05 -19.07
C LYS A 252 3.12 -6.70 -18.94
N SER A 253 2.38 -5.60 -18.91
CA SER A 253 2.92 -4.26 -18.73
C SER A 253 3.54 -4.04 -17.35
N HIS A 254 2.99 -4.64 -16.32
CA HIS A 254 3.49 -4.54 -14.95
C HIS A 254 4.86 -5.22 -14.81
N SER A 255 5.04 -6.40 -15.42
CA SER A 255 6.32 -7.11 -15.42
C SER A 255 7.44 -6.40 -16.18
N GLU A 256 7.11 -5.54 -17.14
CA GLU A 256 8.08 -4.76 -17.91
C GLU A 256 8.68 -3.60 -17.12
N ILE A 257 7.99 -3.05 -16.11
CA ILE A 257 8.47 -1.91 -15.31
C ILE A 257 9.36 -2.37 -14.15
N HIS A 258 9.03 -3.50 -13.53
CA HIS A 258 9.77 -4.00 -12.38
C HIS A 258 10.95 -4.91 -12.75
N GLY A 259 11.33 -4.92 -14.04
CA GLY A 259 12.40 -5.77 -14.58
C GLY A 259 11.95 -7.24 -14.71
N LYS A 260 12.46 -7.91 -15.74
CA LYS A 260 12.37 -9.37 -15.82
C LYS A 260 13.26 -9.91 -14.70
N HIS A 261 12.69 -10.53 -13.67
CA HIS A 261 13.49 -11.39 -12.82
C HIS A 261 14.18 -12.43 -13.72
N PRO A 262 15.48 -12.68 -13.55
CA PRO A 262 16.09 -13.81 -14.23
C PRO A 262 15.32 -15.06 -13.77
N VAL A 263 14.69 -15.72 -14.72
CA VAL A 263 14.08 -17.01 -14.50
C VAL A 263 15.25 -17.93 -14.16
N SER A 264 15.36 -18.37 -12.91
CA SER A 264 16.28 -19.44 -12.53
C SER A 264 15.86 -20.66 -13.33
N SER A 265 16.69 -21.00 -14.31
CA SER A 265 16.67 -22.26 -15.02
C SER A 265 16.89 -23.45 -14.09
#